data_0be243bcfe3c1ae0cb9313de2bf2e913
#
_entry.id   0be243bcfe3c1ae0cb9313de2bf2e913
#
_cell.length_a   1.000
_cell.length_b   1.000
_cell.length_c   1.000
_cell.angle_alpha   90.00
_cell.angle_beta   90.00
_cell.angle_gamma   90.00
#
_symmetry.space_group_name_H-M   'P 1'
#
loop_
_entity.id
_entity.type
_entity.pdbx_description
1 polymer ?
#
loop_
_entity_poly.entity_id
_entity_poly.type
_entity_poly.pdbx_seq_one_letter_code
_entity_poly.pdbx_strand_id
1 'polypeptide(L)'
;MGAGWGATQPLTKIAVSTGYSPFGLLLWQQVLGAALMAVVCLIRRTRLRLDGSALRAYLVIALIGAVLPSSISYQAAVHLPAGIMSLLLSIIPMFAFGIALMLGNDSFAWRRLGGLCFGLIGVLIIILPSVDLGEAVPVGWATLYLVVALFYAFEGNYVARWGVAGLGPFQLMLGASLVGLVLVAPVMLATGQTIVPQVPMPLAQSALIASSLIHVLVYASYVWLVGRAGAVFAVQVSYMVTGFGLFWAWLVLGEAFSNMIWLALAAMFAGMYLVQPRRKAALEAAPAMRDT
;
A
#
# COMPACT_ATOMS: atom_id res chain seq x y z
N MET A 1 -10.88 1.16 6.55
CA MET A 1 -9.77 0.98 5.60
C MET A 1 -8.46 1.47 6.22
N GLY A 2 -8.31 2.76 6.56
CA GLY A 2 -7.06 3.29 7.12
C GLY A 2 -6.56 2.54 8.35
N ALA A 3 -7.43 2.25 9.31
CA ALA A 3 -7.08 1.48 10.50
C ALA A 3 -6.61 0.05 10.16
N GLY A 4 -7.25 -0.60 9.20
CA GLY A 4 -6.85 -1.94 8.76
C GLY A 4 -5.48 -1.94 8.09
N TRP A 5 -5.24 -1.06 7.10
CA TRP A 5 -3.90 -0.98 6.48
C TRP A 5 -2.83 -0.50 7.47
N GLY A 6 -3.16 0.43 8.39
CA GLY A 6 -2.24 0.81 9.45
C GLY A 6 -1.82 -0.37 10.32
N ALA A 7 -2.75 -1.28 10.62
CA ALA A 7 -2.48 -2.48 11.41
C ALA A 7 -1.58 -3.50 10.69
N THR A 8 -1.53 -3.49 9.36
CA THR A 8 -0.64 -4.43 8.63
C THR A 8 0.83 -4.17 8.88
N GLN A 9 1.24 -2.95 9.23
CA GLN A 9 2.65 -2.64 9.49
C GLN A 9 3.20 -3.37 10.73
N PRO A 10 2.61 -3.24 11.94
CA PRO A 10 3.08 -4.01 13.09
C PRO A 10 2.88 -5.53 12.92
N LEU A 11 1.82 -5.98 12.23
CA LEU A 11 1.64 -7.39 11.94
C LEU A 11 2.74 -7.93 11.00
N THR A 12 3.17 -7.14 10.01
CA THR A 12 4.32 -7.48 9.16
C THR A 12 5.61 -7.57 9.99
N LYS A 13 5.84 -6.63 10.91
CA LYS A 13 6.98 -6.67 11.84
C LYS A 13 6.97 -7.94 12.69
N ILE A 14 5.82 -8.34 13.24
CA ILE A 14 5.67 -9.60 13.98
C ILE A 14 5.91 -10.80 13.07
N ALA A 15 5.40 -10.81 11.84
CA ALA A 15 5.56 -11.92 10.91
C ALA A 15 7.03 -12.19 10.56
N VAL A 16 7.88 -11.15 10.49
CA VAL A 16 9.32 -11.31 10.22
C VAL A 16 10.14 -11.53 11.47
N SER A 17 9.61 -11.38 12.68
CA SER A 17 10.35 -11.37 13.96
C SER A 17 11.05 -12.71 14.28
N THR A 18 10.57 -13.82 13.73
CA THR A 18 11.13 -15.17 13.96
C THR A 18 12.12 -15.59 12.88
N GLY A 19 12.54 -14.68 11.99
CA GLY A 19 13.48 -14.98 10.91
C GLY A 19 12.86 -15.69 9.72
N TYR A 20 11.54 -15.68 9.57
CA TYR A 20 10.90 -16.18 8.36
C TYR A 20 11.35 -15.39 7.13
N SER A 21 11.66 -16.12 6.08
CA SER A 21 12.18 -15.56 4.84
C SER A 21 11.13 -14.78 4.05
N PRO A 22 11.50 -13.62 3.47
CA PRO A 22 10.55 -12.72 2.80
C PRO A 22 9.72 -13.36 1.70
N PHE A 23 10.32 -14.21 0.84
CA PHE A 23 9.57 -14.84 -0.26
C PHE A 23 8.63 -15.94 0.22
N GLY A 24 8.94 -16.61 1.33
CA GLY A 24 8.02 -17.54 1.98
C GLY A 24 6.78 -16.83 2.54
N LEU A 25 7.00 -15.69 3.23
CA LEU A 25 5.91 -14.84 3.73
C LEU A 25 5.04 -14.31 2.58
N LEU A 26 5.70 -13.83 1.52
CA LEU A 26 5.02 -13.31 0.33
C LEU A 26 4.18 -14.39 -0.37
N LEU A 27 4.70 -15.61 -0.52
CA LEU A 27 3.94 -16.72 -1.11
C LEU A 27 2.67 -16.98 -0.29
N TRP A 28 2.79 -17.12 1.03
CA TRP A 28 1.64 -17.36 1.88
C TRP A 28 0.64 -16.20 1.87
N GLN A 29 1.11 -14.95 1.79
CA GLN A 29 0.22 -13.80 1.58
C GLN A 29 -0.62 -13.95 0.30
N GLN A 30 -0.01 -14.40 -0.81
CA GLN A 30 -0.74 -14.62 -2.06
C GLN A 30 -1.70 -15.82 -1.97
N VAL A 31 -1.29 -16.92 -1.32
CA VAL A 31 -2.16 -18.08 -1.07
C VAL A 31 -3.40 -17.68 -0.28
N LEU A 32 -3.21 -16.97 0.83
CA LEU A 32 -4.31 -16.52 1.69
C LEU A 32 -5.23 -15.53 0.97
N GLY A 33 -4.63 -14.59 0.22
CA GLY A 33 -5.37 -13.64 -0.60
C GLY A 33 -6.21 -14.33 -1.68
N ALA A 34 -5.60 -15.26 -2.42
CA ALA A 34 -6.31 -16.05 -3.45
C ALA A 34 -7.43 -16.89 -2.83
N ALA A 35 -7.16 -17.59 -1.72
CA ALA A 35 -8.15 -18.43 -1.06
C ALA A 35 -9.35 -17.62 -0.57
N LEU A 36 -9.11 -16.48 0.13
CA LEU A 36 -10.19 -15.62 0.60
C LEU A 36 -11.00 -15.05 -0.56
N MET A 37 -10.32 -14.53 -1.59
CA MET A 37 -11.02 -13.93 -2.74
C MET A 37 -11.73 -14.99 -3.60
N ALA A 38 -11.21 -16.21 -3.69
CA ALA A 38 -11.91 -17.33 -4.33
C ALA A 38 -13.24 -17.64 -3.62
N VAL A 39 -13.21 -17.73 -2.29
CA VAL A 39 -14.45 -17.93 -1.50
C VAL A 39 -15.44 -16.80 -1.73
N VAL A 40 -14.98 -15.53 -1.70
CA VAL A 40 -15.87 -14.38 -1.96
C VAL A 40 -16.44 -14.41 -3.38
N CYS A 41 -15.62 -14.72 -4.39
CA CYS A 41 -16.08 -14.83 -5.78
C CYS A 41 -17.07 -15.98 -5.97
N LEU A 42 -16.86 -17.12 -5.30
CA LEU A 42 -17.81 -18.26 -5.32
C LEU A 42 -19.16 -17.89 -4.71
N ILE A 43 -19.17 -17.26 -3.54
CA ILE A 43 -20.39 -16.78 -2.86
C ILE A 43 -21.14 -15.77 -3.73
N ARG A 44 -20.40 -14.84 -4.37
CA ARG A 44 -20.94 -13.81 -5.25
C ARG A 44 -21.23 -14.29 -6.66
N ARG A 45 -20.93 -15.56 -6.97
CA ARG A 45 -21.06 -16.17 -8.30
C ARG A 45 -20.33 -15.37 -9.39
N THR A 46 -19.21 -14.73 -9.04
CA THR A 46 -18.40 -13.94 -9.96
C THR A 46 -17.37 -14.84 -10.62
N ARG A 47 -17.37 -14.92 -11.95
CA ARG A 47 -16.41 -15.74 -12.70
C ARG A 47 -15.11 -14.99 -12.96
N LEU A 48 -13.98 -15.66 -12.86
CA LEU A 48 -12.69 -15.11 -13.24
C LEU A 48 -12.65 -14.91 -14.76
N ARG A 49 -12.27 -13.72 -15.21
CA ARG A 49 -12.06 -13.44 -16.63
C ARG A 49 -10.60 -13.74 -16.99
N LEU A 50 -10.39 -14.36 -18.16
CA LEU A 50 -9.06 -14.75 -18.64
C LEU A 50 -8.74 -14.14 -20.03
N ASP A 51 -9.47 -13.10 -20.44
CA ASP A 51 -9.16 -12.32 -21.62
C ASP A 51 -7.89 -11.49 -21.43
N GLY A 52 -7.23 -11.13 -22.53
CA GLY A 52 -5.93 -10.42 -22.48
C GLY A 52 -5.96 -9.11 -21.72
N SER A 53 -7.09 -8.37 -21.71
CA SER A 53 -7.24 -7.14 -20.93
C SER A 53 -7.30 -7.41 -19.42
N ALA A 54 -8.00 -8.47 -19.01
CA ALA A 54 -8.05 -8.90 -17.63
C ALA A 54 -6.69 -9.42 -17.14
N LEU A 55 -6.03 -10.29 -17.93
CA LEU A 55 -4.71 -10.81 -17.60
C LEU A 55 -3.65 -9.70 -17.45
N ARG A 56 -3.69 -8.69 -18.32
CA ARG A 56 -2.83 -7.51 -18.18
C ARG A 56 -3.10 -6.78 -16.88
N ALA A 57 -4.36 -6.55 -16.50
CA ALA A 57 -4.71 -5.89 -15.24
C ALA A 57 -4.23 -6.72 -14.05
N TYR A 58 -4.44 -8.03 -14.04
CA TYR A 58 -3.95 -8.93 -12.99
C TYR A 58 -2.43 -8.88 -12.87
N LEU A 59 -1.71 -8.93 -13.98
CA LEU A 59 -0.24 -8.89 -13.97
C LEU A 59 0.29 -7.58 -13.43
N VAL A 60 -0.25 -6.44 -13.88
CA VAL A 60 0.18 -5.12 -13.40
C VAL A 60 -0.09 -4.97 -11.91
N ILE A 61 -1.31 -5.27 -11.44
CA ILE A 61 -1.65 -5.18 -10.02
C ILE A 61 -0.85 -6.19 -9.20
N ALA A 62 -0.64 -7.41 -9.68
CA ALA A 62 0.19 -8.39 -9.00
C ALA A 62 1.63 -7.88 -8.81
N LEU A 63 2.25 -7.33 -9.87
CA LEU A 63 3.64 -6.87 -9.80
C LEU A 63 3.79 -5.62 -8.96
N ILE A 64 3.09 -4.53 -9.32
CA ILE A 64 3.33 -3.21 -8.71
C ILE A 64 2.48 -2.93 -7.48
N GLY A 65 1.34 -3.62 -7.30
CA GLY A 65 0.47 -3.47 -6.13
C GLY A 65 0.73 -4.50 -5.04
N ALA A 66 1.35 -5.64 -5.36
CA ALA A 66 1.54 -6.71 -4.37
C ALA A 66 2.98 -7.24 -4.32
N VAL A 67 3.49 -7.90 -5.36
CA VAL A 67 4.73 -8.70 -5.28
C VAL A 67 5.95 -7.82 -4.99
N LEU A 68 6.21 -6.79 -5.80
CA LEU A 68 7.37 -5.92 -5.62
C LEU A 68 7.30 -5.11 -4.32
N PRO A 69 6.19 -4.41 -4.00
CA PRO A 69 6.09 -3.69 -2.74
C PRO A 69 6.21 -4.59 -1.52
N SER A 70 5.52 -5.73 -1.50
CA SER A 70 5.55 -6.63 -0.33
C SER A 70 6.90 -7.32 -0.15
N SER A 71 7.61 -7.66 -1.25
CA SER A 71 8.96 -8.23 -1.14
C SER A 71 9.94 -7.26 -0.47
N ILE A 72 9.87 -5.97 -0.81
CA ILE A 72 10.66 -4.93 -0.15
C ILE A 72 10.16 -4.71 1.28
N SER A 73 8.86 -4.67 1.50
CA SER A 73 8.27 -4.43 2.82
C SER A 73 8.66 -5.50 3.83
N TYR A 74 8.62 -6.78 3.47
CA TYR A 74 9.04 -7.86 4.38
C TYR A 74 10.54 -7.78 4.70
N GLN A 75 11.38 -7.41 3.75
CA GLN A 75 12.80 -7.21 4.00
C GLN A 75 13.06 -5.98 4.88
N ALA A 76 12.42 -4.86 4.57
CA ALA A 76 12.57 -3.62 5.33
C ALA A 76 12.03 -3.76 6.77
N ALA A 77 10.96 -4.53 6.97
CA ALA A 77 10.37 -4.75 8.29
C ALA A 77 11.30 -5.45 9.29
N VAL A 78 12.32 -6.18 8.82
CA VAL A 78 13.36 -6.72 9.69
C VAL A 78 14.17 -5.59 10.34
N HIS A 79 14.40 -4.49 9.62
CA HIS A 79 15.33 -3.43 9.96
C HIS A 79 14.67 -2.13 10.42
N LEU A 80 13.44 -1.88 9.99
CA LEU A 80 12.72 -0.64 10.30
C LEU A 80 11.66 -0.85 11.38
N PRO A 81 11.47 0.12 12.29
CA PRO A 81 10.28 0.19 13.15
C PRO A 81 8.99 0.31 12.31
N ALA A 82 7.91 -0.29 12.78
CA ALA A 82 6.63 -0.30 12.07
C ALA A 82 6.02 1.10 11.92
N GLY A 83 6.18 1.96 12.95
CA GLY A 83 5.78 3.35 12.89
C GLY A 83 6.52 4.15 11.82
N ILE A 84 7.83 3.94 11.69
CA ILE A 84 8.64 4.58 10.63
C ILE A 84 8.17 4.12 9.24
N MET A 85 7.90 2.82 9.07
CA MET A 85 7.34 2.31 7.82
C MET A 85 6.01 3.01 7.47
N SER A 86 5.12 3.16 8.46
CA SER A 86 3.85 3.88 8.29
C SER A 86 4.03 5.35 7.90
N LEU A 87 5.00 6.03 8.52
CA LEU A 87 5.34 7.42 8.18
C LEU A 87 5.87 7.54 6.75
N LEU A 88 6.81 6.69 6.35
CA LEU A 88 7.39 6.73 5.00
C LEU A 88 6.33 6.50 3.90
N LEU A 89 5.28 5.71 4.16
CA LEU A 89 4.17 5.55 3.23
C LEU A 89 3.32 6.82 3.06
N SER A 90 3.38 7.77 3.98
CA SER A 90 2.64 9.04 3.84
C SER A 90 3.09 9.90 2.66
N ILE A 91 4.25 9.59 2.06
CA ILE A 91 4.75 10.26 0.85
C ILE A 91 4.02 9.80 -0.44
N ILE A 92 3.23 8.72 -0.40
CA ILE A 92 2.53 8.17 -1.57
C ILE A 92 1.77 9.25 -2.36
N PRO A 93 0.96 10.14 -1.76
CA PRO A 93 0.25 11.18 -2.50
C PRO A 93 1.17 12.16 -3.24
N MET A 94 2.37 12.37 -2.72
CA MET A 94 3.37 13.28 -3.31
C MET A 94 3.98 12.65 -4.56
N PHE A 95 4.40 11.39 -4.48
CA PHE A 95 4.84 10.63 -5.66
C PHE A 95 3.71 10.50 -6.68
N ALA A 96 2.47 10.24 -6.21
CA ALA A 96 1.33 10.14 -7.10
C ALA A 96 1.07 11.44 -7.88
N PHE A 97 1.25 12.61 -7.26
CA PHE A 97 1.13 13.89 -7.94
C PHE A 97 2.22 14.08 -9.01
N GLY A 98 3.48 13.78 -8.69
CA GLY A 98 4.58 13.83 -9.66
C GLY A 98 4.34 12.93 -10.88
N ILE A 99 3.91 11.68 -10.64
CA ILE A 99 3.57 10.73 -11.71
C ILE A 99 2.35 11.21 -12.51
N ALA A 100 1.33 11.76 -11.85
CA ALA A 100 0.15 12.30 -12.51
C ALA A 100 0.50 13.45 -13.49
N LEU A 101 1.45 14.32 -13.10
CA LEU A 101 1.96 15.37 -13.98
C LEU A 101 2.68 14.77 -15.21
N MET A 102 3.55 13.78 -15.00
CA MET A 102 4.29 13.12 -16.10
C MET A 102 3.35 12.40 -17.08
N LEU A 103 2.26 11.81 -16.57
CA LEU A 103 1.26 11.13 -17.39
C LEU A 103 0.21 12.07 -18.01
N GLY A 104 0.24 13.35 -17.71
CA GLY A 104 -0.78 14.31 -18.14
C GLY A 104 -2.16 14.10 -17.48
N ASN A 105 -2.20 13.37 -16.37
CA ASN A 105 -3.42 13.12 -15.61
C ASN A 105 -3.80 14.29 -14.70
N ASP A 106 -2.87 15.24 -14.47
CA ASP A 106 -3.08 16.39 -13.59
C ASP A 106 -2.29 17.62 -14.12
N SER A 107 -2.56 18.79 -13.56
CA SER A 107 -1.92 20.05 -13.92
C SER A 107 -1.03 20.56 -12.78
N PHE A 108 0.07 21.23 -13.15
CA PHE A 108 0.98 21.84 -12.21
C PHE A 108 0.26 22.89 -11.34
N ALA A 109 0.62 22.92 -10.04
CA ALA A 109 0.15 23.94 -9.11
C ALA A 109 1.22 24.20 -8.04
N TRP A 110 1.57 25.47 -7.83
CA TRP A 110 2.54 25.90 -6.84
C TRP A 110 2.24 25.43 -5.42
N ARG A 111 0.95 25.39 -5.06
CA ARG A 111 0.49 24.84 -3.77
C ARG A 111 0.93 23.39 -3.58
N ARG A 112 0.83 22.57 -4.64
CA ARG A 112 1.21 21.16 -4.58
C ARG A 112 2.72 20.96 -4.57
N LEU A 113 3.46 21.84 -5.27
CA LEU A 113 4.92 21.86 -5.16
C LEU A 113 5.36 22.16 -3.73
N GLY A 114 4.74 23.13 -3.06
CA GLY A 114 4.96 23.38 -1.63
C GLY A 114 4.67 22.13 -0.79
N GLY A 115 3.62 21.38 -1.12
CA GLY A 115 3.31 20.11 -0.45
C GLY A 115 4.39 19.04 -0.65
N LEU A 116 4.97 18.93 -1.84
CA LEU A 116 6.13 18.06 -2.09
C LEU A 116 7.32 18.44 -1.20
N CYS A 117 7.61 19.74 -1.07
CA CYS A 117 8.69 20.21 -0.20
C CYS A 117 8.47 19.84 1.27
N PHE A 118 7.24 20.02 1.78
CA PHE A 118 6.90 19.60 3.15
C PHE A 118 7.06 18.10 3.36
N GLY A 119 6.63 17.29 2.40
CA GLY A 119 6.80 15.84 2.46
C GLY A 119 8.27 15.44 2.43
N LEU A 120 9.07 16.07 1.59
CA LEU A 120 10.51 15.83 1.54
C LEU A 120 11.18 16.21 2.86
N ILE A 121 10.80 17.34 3.47
CA ILE A 121 11.28 17.73 4.80
C ILE A 121 10.96 16.64 5.83
N GLY A 122 9.73 16.13 5.84
CA GLY A 122 9.34 15.04 6.74
C GLY A 122 10.19 13.79 6.54
N VAL A 123 10.45 13.39 5.29
CA VAL A 123 11.34 12.25 4.97
C VAL A 123 12.77 12.53 5.43
N LEU A 124 13.30 13.73 5.19
CA LEU A 124 14.65 14.11 5.60
C LEU A 124 14.81 14.05 7.12
N ILE A 125 13.81 14.51 7.90
CA ILE A 125 13.83 14.39 9.37
C ILE A 125 13.97 12.91 9.79
N ILE A 126 13.35 11.97 9.08
CA ILE A 126 13.43 10.54 9.41
C ILE A 126 14.77 9.92 8.99
N ILE A 127 15.31 10.33 7.85
CA ILE A 127 16.49 9.66 7.24
C ILE A 127 17.82 10.27 7.72
N LEU A 128 17.85 11.55 8.14
CA LEU A 128 19.08 12.18 8.57
C LEU A 128 19.61 11.57 9.86
N PRO A 129 20.87 11.06 9.85
CA PRO A 129 21.45 10.37 11.01
C PRO A 129 21.66 11.24 12.26
N SER A 130 21.64 12.57 12.09
CA SER A 130 21.81 13.55 13.18
C SER A 130 20.56 13.76 14.03
N VAL A 131 19.42 13.18 13.61
CA VAL A 131 18.13 13.34 14.30
C VAL A 131 17.94 12.14 15.24
N ASP A 132 17.79 12.44 16.53
CA ASP A 132 17.45 11.43 17.54
C ASP A 132 15.97 11.06 17.40
N LEU A 133 15.71 9.86 16.88
CA LEU A 133 14.37 9.29 16.70
C LEU A 133 14.02 8.26 17.80
N GLY A 134 14.90 8.13 18.82
CA GLY A 134 14.79 7.11 19.87
C GLY A 134 15.40 5.77 19.47
N GLU A 135 15.36 5.39 18.20
CA GLU A 135 16.07 4.25 17.62
C GLU A 135 16.78 4.67 16.33
N ALA A 136 17.95 4.10 16.06
CA ALA A 136 18.69 4.37 14.82
C ALA A 136 17.91 3.82 13.62
N VAL A 137 17.52 4.69 12.69
CA VAL A 137 16.87 4.30 11.44
C VAL A 137 17.91 4.04 10.37
N PRO A 138 18.06 2.79 9.88
CA PRO A 138 19.02 2.49 8.83
C PRO A 138 18.63 3.20 7.52
N VAL A 139 19.40 4.21 7.12
CA VAL A 139 19.13 5.08 5.96
C VAL A 139 18.89 4.29 4.68
N GLY A 140 19.71 3.25 4.43
CA GLY A 140 19.57 2.40 3.25
C GLY A 140 18.20 1.71 3.18
N TRP A 141 17.71 1.15 4.28
CA TRP A 141 16.41 0.51 4.34
C TRP A 141 15.25 1.50 4.27
N ALA A 142 15.38 2.66 4.90
CA ALA A 142 14.37 3.73 4.78
C ALA A 142 14.26 4.23 3.34
N THR A 143 15.38 4.47 2.66
CA THR A 143 15.41 4.87 1.25
C THR A 143 14.83 3.77 0.35
N LEU A 144 15.18 2.50 0.57
CA LEU A 144 14.61 1.39 -0.17
C LEU A 144 13.08 1.30 0.05
N TYR A 145 12.62 1.57 1.26
CA TYR A 145 11.19 1.54 1.56
C TYR A 145 10.39 2.66 0.88
N LEU A 146 11.03 3.79 0.52
CA LEU A 146 10.39 4.81 -0.32
C LEU A 146 10.03 4.29 -1.73
N VAL A 147 10.74 3.27 -2.22
CA VAL A 147 10.40 2.60 -3.48
C VAL A 147 9.04 1.89 -3.38
N VAL A 148 8.67 1.39 -2.21
CA VAL A 148 7.31 0.83 -1.96
C VAL A 148 6.25 1.91 -2.16
N ALA A 149 6.47 3.10 -1.61
CA ALA A 149 5.57 4.23 -1.78
C ALA A 149 5.47 4.66 -3.27
N LEU A 150 6.58 4.59 -4.00
CA LEU A 150 6.61 4.87 -5.43
C LEU A 150 5.78 3.84 -6.24
N PHE A 151 5.88 2.55 -5.91
CA PHE A 151 5.05 1.52 -6.55
C PHE A 151 3.56 1.76 -6.32
N TYR A 152 3.13 2.03 -5.10
CA TYR A 152 1.73 2.34 -4.81
C TYR A 152 1.24 3.62 -5.49
N ALA A 153 2.10 4.63 -5.57
CA ALA A 153 1.81 5.87 -6.30
C ALA A 153 1.64 5.62 -7.80
N PHE A 154 2.50 4.78 -8.39
CA PHE A 154 2.41 4.39 -9.79
C PHE A 154 1.16 3.54 -10.06
N GLU A 155 0.87 2.57 -9.18
CA GLU A 155 -0.33 1.73 -9.28
C GLU A 155 -1.61 2.57 -9.30
N GLY A 156 -1.77 3.51 -8.36
CA GLY A 156 -2.92 4.40 -8.31
C GLY A 156 -3.09 5.22 -9.61
N ASN A 157 -2.00 5.74 -10.15
CA ASN A 157 -2.00 6.47 -11.43
C ASN A 157 -2.28 5.55 -12.62
N TYR A 158 -1.78 4.32 -12.60
CA TYR A 158 -2.06 3.32 -13.63
C TYR A 158 -3.57 3.01 -13.68
N VAL A 159 -4.16 2.71 -12.53
CA VAL A 159 -5.61 2.43 -12.42
C VAL A 159 -6.44 3.63 -12.88
N ALA A 160 -6.03 4.85 -12.51
CA ALA A 160 -6.72 6.07 -12.92
C ALA A 160 -6.65 6.32 -14.43
N ARG A 161 -5.53 5.98 -15.08
CA ARG A 161 -5.28 6.25 -16.49
C ARG A 161 -5.85 5.18 -17.43
N TRP A 162 -5.64 3.90 -17.08
CA TRP A 162 -5.96 2.75 -17.95
C TRP A 162 -7.10 1.89 -17.42
N GLY A 163 -7.52 2.12 -16.18
CA GLY A 163 -8.56 1.34 -15.53
C GLY A 163 -8.10 -0.08 -15.18
N VAL A 164 -9.07 -0.89 -14.79
CA VAL A 164 -8.89 -2.30 -14.41
C VAL A 164 -9.69 -3.24 -15.32
N ALA A 165 -9.80 -2.94 -16.60
CA ALA A 165 -10.54 -3.74 -17.60
C ALA A 165 -12.01 -4.02 -17.25
N GLY A 166 -12.65 -3.15 -16.46
CA GLY A 166 -14.03 -3.35 -15.97
C GLY A 166 -14.18 -4.50 -14.97
N LEU A 167 -13.08 -4.98 -14.38
CA LEU A 167 -13.09 -6.01 -13.36
C LEU A 167 -13.64 -5.46 -12.04
N GLY A 168 -14.44 -6.27 -11.36
CA GLY A 168 -14.83 -5.97 -9.99
C GLY A 168 -13.65 -6.13 -9.02
N PRO A 169 -13.70 -5.47 -7.83
CA PRO A 169 -12.58 -5.48 -6.89
C PRO A 169 -12.18 -6.89 -6.42
N PHE A 170 -13.14 -7.76 -6.15
CA PHE A 170 -12.84 -9.13 -5.71
C PHE A 170 -12.24 -9.98 -6.82
N GLN A 171 -12.74 -9.82 -8.05
CA GLN A 171 -12.24 -10.50 -9.24
C GLN A 171 -10.80 -10.05 -9.56
N LEU A 172 -10.54 -8.74 -9.46
CA LEU A 172 -9.20 -8.17 -9.64
C LEU A 172 -8.22 -8.74 -8.61
N MET A 173 -8.61 -8.77 -7.33
CA MET A 173 -7.77 -9.29 -6.26
C MET A 173 -7.52 -10.79 -6.38
N LEU A 174 -8.53 -11.57 -6.77
CA LEU A 174 -8.36 -13.00 -7.03
C LEU A 174 -7.33 -13.22 -8.16
N GLY A 175 -7.53 -12.56 -9.29
CA GLY A 175 -6.63 -12.71 -10.44
C GLY A 175 -5.21 -12.23 -10.13
N ALA A 176 -5.05 -11.10 -9.44
CA ALA A 176 -3.75 -10.59 -9.05
C ALA A 176 -3.03 -11.53 -8.06
N SER A 177 -3.74 -12.10 -7.08
CA SER A 177 -3.14 -13.05 -6.13
C SER A 177 -2.73 -14.36 -6.83
N LEU A 178 -3.52 -14.88 -7.78
CA LEU A 178 -3.15 -16.06 -8.57
C LEU A 178 -1.91 -15.80 -9.45
N VAL A 179 -1.84 -14.66 -10.11
CA VAL A 179 -0.64 -14.24 -10.87
C VAL A 179 0.54 -14.07 -9.93
N GLY A 180 0.33 -13.44 -8.76
CA GLY A 180 1.35 -13.30 -7.72
C GLY A 180 1.92 -14.65 -7.27
N LEU A 181 1.07 -15.67 -7.11
CA LEU A 181 1.53 -17.05 -6.80
C LEU A 181 2.45 -17.59 -7.90
N VAL A 182 2.07 -17.43 -9.16
CA VAL A 182 2.88 -17.92 -10.31
C VAL A 182 4.23 -17.19 -10.36
N LEU A 183 4.28 -15.91 -10.00
CA LEU A 183 5.52 -15.14 -10.01
C LEU A 183 6.42 -15.44 -8.82
N VAL A 184 5.84 -15.63 -7.63
CA VAL A 184 6.60 -15.77 -6.38
C VAL A 184 7.05 -17.21 -6.12
N ALA A 185 6.25 -18.21 -6.51
CA ALA A 185 6.56 -19.60 -6.23
C ALA A 185 7.92 -20.06 -6.80
N PRO A 186 8.29 -19.74 -8.07
CA PRO A 186 9.62 -20.09 -8.58
C PRO A 186 10.75 -19.43 -7.80
N VAL A 187 10.60 -18.17 -7.40
CA VAL A 187 11.62 -17.45 -6.63
C VAL A 187 11.78 -18.05 -5.24
N MET A 188 10.66 -18.34 -4.57
CA MET A 188 10.66 -18.98 -3.24
C MET A 188 11.33 -20.36 -3.30
N LEU A 189 11.04 -21.17 -4.31
CA LEU A 189 11.66 -22.50 -4.49
C LEU A 189 13.14 -22.38 -4.81
N ALA A 190 13.53 -21.49 -5.73
CA ALA A 190 14.93 -21.30 -6.11
C ALA A 190 15.81 -20.77 -4.96
N THR A 191 15.22 -20.00 -4.05
CA THR A 191 15.91 -19.46 -2.87
C THR A 191 15.81 -20.35 -1.64
N GLY A 192 15.05 -21.44 -1.69
CA GLY A 192 14.82 -22.36 -0.56
C GLY A 192 14.01 -21.74 0.59
N GLN A 193 13.30 -20.64 0.34
CA GLN A 193 12.60 -19.85 1.35
C GLN A 193 11.19 -20.36 1.66
N THR A 194 11.08 -21.62 2.03
CA THR A 194 9.78 -22.24 2.36
C THR A 194 9.39 -21.99 3.81
N ILE A 195 8.10 -21.78 4.06
CA ILE A 195 7.51 -21.72 5.40
C ILE A 195 6.54 -22.88 5.54
N VAL A 196 6.81 -23.75 6.51
CA VAL A 196 5.91 -24.87 6.84
C VAL A 196 4.96 -24.40 7.95
N PRO A 197 3.64 -24.55 7.79
CA PRO A 197 2.69 -24.32 8.87
C PRO A 197 2.99 -25.19 10.08
N GLN A 198 2.96 -24.57 11.26
CA GLN A 198 3.27 -25.26 12.53
C GLN A 198 2.02 -25.40 13.40
N VAL A 199 1.99 -26.46 14.21
CA VAL A 199 0.95 -26.67 15.21
C VAL A 199 1.66 -26.96 16.55
N PRO A 200 1.41 -26.18 17.63
CA PRO A 200 0.56 -24.98 17.67
C PRO A 200 1.11 -23.86 16.80
N MET A 201 0.20 -23.00 16.26
CA MET A 201 0.57 -21.93 15.34
C MET A 201 1.37 -20.83 16.06
N PRO A 202 2.60 -20.49 15.62
CA PRO A 202 3.38 -19.42 16.21
C PRO A 202 2.74 -18.04 15.95
N LEU A 203 3.03 -17.07 16.83
CA LEU A 203 2.53 -15.70 16.71
C LEU A 203 2.87 -15.06 15.34
N ALA A 204 4.06 -15.33 14.81
CA ALA A 204 4.47 -14.82 13.50
C ALA A 204 3.60 -15.34 12.35
N GLN A 205 3.20 -16.62 12.37
CA GLN A 205 2.29 -17.17 11.37
C GLN A 205 0.87 -16.63 11.54
N SER A 206 0.40 -16.45 12.78
CA SER A 206 -0.89 -15.82 13.05
C SER A 206 -0.92 -14.36 12.58
N ALA A 207 0.16 -13.62 12.81
CA ALA A 207 0.30 -12.26 12.33
C ALA A 207 0.33 -12.17 10.78
N LEU A 208 1.00 -13.11 10.12
CA LEU A 208 0.99 -13.23 8.66
C LEU A 208 -0.43 -13.46 8.13
N ILE A 209 -1.18 -14.39 8.72
CA ILE A 209 -2.57 -14.66 8.33
C ILE A 209 -3.43 -13.41 8.52
N ALA A 210 -3.36 -12.79 9.70
CA ALA A 210 -4.13 -11.58 10.00
C ALA A 210 -3.78 -10.44 9.04
N SER A 211 -2.50 -10.17 8.82
CA SER A 211 -2.03 -9.13 7.90
C SER A 211 -2.51 -9.39 6.46
N SER A 212 -2.40 -10.62 5.97
CA SER A 212 -2.79 -11.00 4.62
C SER A 212 -4.30 -10.86 4.39
N LEU A 213 -5.12 -11.31 5.35
CA LEU A 213 -6.58 -11.21 5.26
C LEU A 213 -7.03 -9.74 5.34
N ILE A 214 -6.46 -8.96 6.28
CA ILE A 214 -6.75 -7.53 6.39
C ILE A 214 -6.34 -6.81 5.10
N HIS A 215 -5.15 -7.07 4.59
CA HIS A 215 -4.64 -6.41 3.39
C HIS A 215 -5.58 -6.60 2.20
N VAL A 216 -5.94 -7.84 1.87
CA VAL A 216 -6.76 -8.13 0.70
C VAL A 216 -8.18 -7.61 0.83
N LEU A 217 -8.77 -7.65 2.04
CA LEU A 217 -10.09 -7.09 2.29
C LEU A 217 -10.11 -5.57 2.19
N VAL A 218 -9.11 -4.92 2.78
CA VAL A 218 -8.99 -3.46 2.74
C VAL A 218 -8.70 -2.98 1.33
N TYR A 219 -7.84 -3.69 0.59
CA TYR A 219 -7.56 -3.36 -0.80
C TYR A 219 -8.82 -3.49 -1.68
N ALA A 220 -9.56 -4.59 -1.58
CA ALA A 220 -10.82 -4.76 -2.29
C ALA A 220 -11.83 -3.64 -1.96
N SER A 221 -11.89 -3.26 -0.68
CA SER A 221 -12.71 -2.14 -0.21
C SER A 221 -12.22 -0.79 -0.77
N TYR A 222 -10.91 -0.60 -0.90
CA TYR A 222 -10.33 0.61 -1.48
C TYR A 222 -10.66 0.74 -2.98
N VAL A 223 -10.52 -0.34 -3.75
CA VAL A 223 -10.92 -0.35 -5.17
C VAL A 223 -12.41 -0.04 -5.32
N TRP A 224 -13.25 -0.59 -4.45
CA TRP A 224 -14.67 -0.27 -4.42
C TRP A 224 -14.91 1.22 -4.08
N LEU A 225 -14.19 1.78 -3.11
CA LEU A 225 -14.30 3.19 -2.72
C LEU A 225 -13.89 4.12 -3.86
N VAL A 226 -12.78 3.81 -4.56
CA VAL A 226 -12.33 4.58 -5.73
C VAL A 226 -13.42 4.60 -6.81
N GLY A 227 -14.04 3.47 -7.08
CA GLY A 227 -15.12 3.37 -8.08
C GLY A 227 -16.38 4.12 -7.68
N ARG A 228 -16.68 4.27 -6.37
CA ARG A 228 -17.92 4.90 -5.88
C ARG A 228 -17.76 6.38 -5.53
N ALA A 229 -16.68 6.75 -4.88
CA ALA A 229 -16.45 8.08 -4.35
C ALA A 229 -15.36 8.86 -5.11
N GLY A 230 -14.71 8.21 -6.05
CA GLY A 230 -13.62 8.76 -6.83
C GLY A 230 -12.26 8.71 -6.12
N ALA A 231 -11.19 8.80 -6.93
CA ALA A 231 -9.81 8.71 -6.45
C ALA A 231 -9.46 9.82 -5.45
N VAL A 232 -10.04 11.03 -5.62
CA VAL A 232 -9.80 12.19 -4.73
C VAL A 232 -10.23 11.89 -3.29
N PHE A 233 -11.38 11.26 -3.12
CA PHE A 233 -11.86 10.88 -1.78
C PHE A 233 -11.05 9.70 -1.23
N ALA A 234 -10.73 8.73 -2.07
CA ALA A 234 -9.97 7.54 -1.67
C ALA A 234 -8.57 7.88 -1.13
N VAL A 235 -7.92 8.92 -1.65
CA VAL A 235 -6.61 9.39 -1.15
C VAL A 235 -6.65 9.79 0.33
N GLN A 236 -7.81 10.19 0.86
CA GLN A 236 -7.96 10.52 2.29
C GLN A 236 -7.63 9.32 3.21
N VAL A 237 -7.75 8.10 2.69
CA VAL A 237 -7.37 6.88 3.43
C VAL A 237 -5.90 6.92 3.85
N SER A 238 -5.00 7.55 3.07
CA SER A 238 -3.57 7.64 3.40
C SER A 238 -3.30 8.34 4.73
N TYR A 239 -4.06 9.39 5.06
CA TYR A 239 -3.93 10.07 6.36
C TYR A 239 -4.25 9.12 7.52
N MET A 240 -5.31 8.34 7.33
CA MET A 240 -5.73 7.38 8.36
C MET A 240 -4.74 6.21 8.46
N VAL A 241 -4.17 5.74 7.34
CA VAL A 241 -3.14 4.68 7.35
C VAL A 241 -1.95 5.11 8.19
N THR A 242 -1.45 6.33 7.99
CA THR A 242 -0.29 6.83 8.72
C THR A 242 -0.59 7.02 10.21
N GLY A 243 -1.69 7.70 10.54
CA GLY A 243 -2.07 7.93 11.94
C GLY A 243 -2.34 6.62 12.69
N PHE A 244 -3.13 5.72 12.11
CA PHE A 244 -3.38 4.42 12.71
C PHE A 244 -2.16 3.51 12.71
N GLY A 245 -1.25 3.65 11.74
CA GLY A 245 -0.03 2.88 11.71
C GLY A 245 0.89 3.17 12.90
N LEU A 246 1.07 4.46 13.24
CA LEU A 246 1.77 4.86 14.46
C LEU A 246 1.04 4.38 15.73
N PHE A 247 -0.27 4.56 15.76
CA PHE A 247 -1.09 4.11 16.90
C PHE A 247 -0.94 2.60 17.14
N TRP A 248 -1.07 1.77 16.10
CA TRP A 248 -0.92 0.33 16.21
C TRP A 248 0.52 -0.10 16.54
N ALA A 249 1.54 0.59 16.01
CA ALA A 249 2.94 0.31 16.33
C ALA A 249 3.22 0.58 17.82
N TRP A 250 2.70 1.68 18.35
CA TRP A 250 2.75 1.96 19.78
C TRP A 250 1.98 0.91 20.61
N LEU A 251 0.73 0.61 20.25
CA LEU A 251 -0.14 -0.26 21.03
C LEU A 251 0.29 -1.73 21.01
N VAL A 252 0.73 -2.24 19.85
CA VAL A 252 0.99 -3.68 19.64
C VAL A 252 2.45 -4.03 19.89
N LEU A 253 3.37 -3.13 19.52
CA LEU A 253 4.81 -3.38 19.61
C LEU A 253 5.47 -2.59 20.74
N GLY A 254 4.78 -1.65 21.38
CA GLY A 254 5.36 -0.78 22.39
C GLY A 254 6.38 0.20 21.84
N GLU A 255 6.34 0.50 20.53
CA GLU A 255 7.28 1.45 19.92
C GLU A 255 7.14 2.83 20.55
N ALA A 256 8.25 3.40 21.05
CA ALA A 256 8.30 4.76 21.58
C ALA A 256 8.72 5.72 20.48
N PHE A 257 8.04 6.85 20.39
CA PHE A 257 8.30 7.85 19.35
C PHE A 257 8.85 9.13 19.96
N SER A 258 10.00 9.59 19.44
CA SER A 258 10.58 10.87 19.82
C SER A 258 9.72 12.04 19.30
N ASN A 259 9.96 13.25 19.86
CA ASN A 259 9.29 14.47 19.40
C ASN A 259 9.56 14.77 17.91
N MET A 260 10.69 14.30 17.36
CA MET A 260 11.03 14.48 15.95
C MET A 260 10.12 13.70 15.02
N ILE A 261 9.64 12.53 15.44
CA ILE A 261 8.64 11.75 14.67
C ILE A 261 7.31 12.50 14.57
N TRP A 262 6.89 13.18 15.64
CA TRP A 262 5.69 14.01 15.60
C TRP A 262 5.85 15.23 14.69
N LEU A 263 7.05 15.82 14.67
CA LEU A 263 7.39 16.91 13.76
C LEU A 263 7.39 16.43 12.28
N ALA A 264 8.01 15.28 12.01
CA ALA A 264 7.97 14.65 10.68
C ALA A 264 6.54 14.36 10.24
N LEU A 265 5.71 13.79 11.13
CA LEU A 265 4.29 13.53 10.88
C LEU A 265 3.52 14.80 10.54
N ALA A 266 3.74 15.89 11.31
CA ALA A 266 3.10 17.17 11.06
C ALA A 266 3.50 17.74 9.70
N ALA A 267 4.80 17.70 9.35
CA ALA A 267 5.29 18.13 8.04
C ALA A 267 4.68 17.31 6.90
N MET A 268 4.63 15.97 7.04
CA MET A 268 4.03 15.09 6.05
C MET A 268 2.52 15.33 5.90
N PHE A 269 1.78 15.54 6.98
CA PHE A 269 0.35 15.90 6.91
C PHE A 269 0.12 17.26 6.25
N ALA A 270 0.94 18.25 6.55
CA ALA A 270 0.89 19.53 5.85
C ALA A 270 1.16 19.36 4.35
N GLY A 271 2.17 18.56 3.99
CA GLY A 271 2.46 18.20 2.60
C GLY A 271 1.29 17.52 1.91
N MET A 272 0.73 16.49 2.52
CA MET A 272 -0.46 15.78 1.99
C MET A 272 -1.65 16.71 1.81
N TYR A 273 -1.93 17.60 2.77
CA TYR A 273 -3.01 18.57 2.67
C TYR A 273 -2.83 19.52 1.48
N LEU A 274 -1.61 19.93 1.19
CA LEU A 274 -1.30 20.81 0.06
C LEU A 274 -1.38 20.09 -1.29
N VAL A 275 -1.04 18.79 -1.33
CA VAL A 275 -1.03 17.97 -2.56
C VAL A 275 -2.42 17.46 -2.96
N GLN A 276 -3.44 17.60 -2.10
CA GLN A 276 -4.79 17.08 -2.41
C GLN A 276 -5.22 17.38 -3.86
N PRO A 277 -5.77 16.36 -4.58
CA PRO A 277 -6.27 16.56 -5.94
C PRO A 277 -7.33 17.67 -5.97
N ARG A 278 -7.33 18.48 -7.03
CA ARG A 278 -8.44 19.40 -7.26
C ARG A 278 -9.74 18.60 -7.37
N ARG A 279 -10.80 19.04 -6.69
CA ARG A 279 -12.14 18.62 -7.10
C ARG A 279 -12.23 18.97 -8.58
N LYS A 280 -12.16 17.99 -9.47
CA LYS A 280 -12.67 18.18 -10.82
C LYS A 280 -14.09 18.67 -10.59
N ALA A 281 -14.38 19.84 -11.11
CA ALA A 281 -15.76 20.32 -11.13
C ALA A 281 -16.55 19.28 -11.95
N ALA A 282 -17.06 18.26 -11.25
CA ALA A 282 -18.05 17.33 -11.79
C ALA A 282 -19.38 18.05 -12.10
N LEU A 283 -19.38 19.36 -11.95
CA LEU A 283 -20.50 20.27 -12.20
C LEU A 283 -20.36 21.04 -13.53
N GLU A 284 -19.24 20.98 -14.24
CA GLU A 284 -19.10 21.63 -15.56
C GLU A 284 -19.45 20.71 -16.73
N ALA A 285 -19.75 19.44 -16.49
CA ALA A 285 -20.19 18.50 -17.53
C ALA A 285 -21.70 18.26 -17.54
N ALA A 286 -22.47 19.13 -16.96
CA ALA A 286 -23.94 19.14 -17.07
C ALA A 286 -24.42 20.47 -17.66
N PRO A 287 -24.03 20.82 -18.90
CA PRO A 287 -24.89 21.64 -19.73
C PRO A 287 -25.39 20.80 -20.91
N ALA A 288 -26.63 20.98 -21.24
CA ALA A 288 -27.29 20.52 -22.44
C ALA A 288 -27.87 19.09 -22.44
N MET A 289 -28.74 18.79 -21.48
CA MET A 289 -29.96 18.05 -21.77
C MET A 289 -31.14 18.76 -21.08
N ARG A 290 -31.34 20.02 -21.48
CA ARG A 290 -32.63 20.68 -21.44
C ARG A 290 -32.90 21.17 -22.85
N ASP A 291 -34.10 20.80 -23.31
CA ASP A 291 -34.77 21.26 -24.53
C ASP A 291 -34.37 20.53 -25.83
N THR A 292 -34.96 19.37 -26.06
CA THR A 292 -35.96 19.16 -27.14
C THR A 292 -36.79 17.94 -26.86
#